data_62e25b397adaae179ccfd67aa41b1d90
#
_entry.id   62e25b397adaae179ccfd67aa41b1d90
#
_cell.length_a   1.000
_cell.length_b   1.000
_cell.length_c   1.000
_cell.angle_alpha   90.00
_cell.angle_beta   90.00
_cell.angle_gamma   90.00
#
_symmetry.space_group_name_H-M   'P 1'
#
loop_
_entity.id
_entity.type
_entity.pdbx_description
1 polymer ?
#
loop_
_entity_poly.entity_id
_entity_poly.type
_entity_poly.pdbx_seq_one_letter_code
_entity_poly.pdbx_strand_id
1 'polypeptide(L)'
;VSLASYKGKKLVLYFYSEAGSPTCTIESCNLRDNYTTLQKNGFEVLGVSPDTEAVQKKFETKYKLPFSLLADTTHEILTRYGVWDQKKLFGREYMGVLRTTFVINEKGIIEKIYTKPKNKAHAAEILAAFKR
;
A
#
# COMPACT_ATOMS: atom_id res chain seq x y z
N VAL A 1 -5.71 -0.09 -13.93
CA VAL A 1 -6.16 0.36 -12.61
C VAL A 1 -5.70 1.79 -12.37
N SER A 2 -6.57 2.63 -11.91
CA SER A 2 -6.25 4.02 -11.55
C SER A 2 -6.90 4.38 -10.22
N LEU A 3 -6.40 5.45 -9.59
CA LEU A 3 -6.98 5.94 -8.32
C LEU A 3 -8.43 6.38 -8.48
N ALA A 4 -8.78 6.90 -9.66
CA ALA A 4 -10.16 7.30 -9.95
C ALA A 4 -11.17 6.15 -9.85
N SER A 5 -10.71 4.91 -10.06
CA SER A 5 -11.54 3.70 -9.96
C SER A 5 -12.06 3.46 -8.52
N TYR A 6 -11.46 4.10 -7.53
CA TYR A 6 -11.81 3.92 -6.12
C TYR A 6 -12.66 5.05 -5.55
N LYS A 7 -13.03 6.01 -6.38
CA LYS A 7 -13.91 7.10 -5.95
C LYS A 7 -15.24 6.55 -5.45
N GLY A 8 -15.68 7.03 -4.30
CA GLY A 8 -16.89 6.52 -3.65
C GLY A 8 -16.64 5.38 -2.67
N LYS A 9 -15.39 4.96 -2.51
CA LYS A 9 -15.00 3.90 -1.56
C LYS A 9 -13.90 4.40 -0.64
N LYS A 10 -13.85 3.85 0.57
CA LYS A 10 -12.71 4.07 1.45
C LYS A 10 -11.55 3.24 0.91
N LEU A 11 -10.39 3.85 0.72
CA LEU A 11 -9.24 3.20 0.12
C LEU A 11 -8.08 3.13 1.10
N VAL A 12 -7.54 1.92 1.27
CA VAL A 12 -6.25 1.69 1.93
C VAL A 12 -5.20 1.66 0.82
N LEU A 13 -4.48 2.76 0.66
CA LEU A 13 -3.45 2.91 -0.34
C LEU A 13 -2.10 2.73 0.33
N TYR A 14 -1.45 1.58 0.12
CA TYR A 14 -0.18 1.32 0.76
C TYR A 14 0.97 1.31 -0.25
N PHE A 15 2.03 2.02 0.11
CA PHE A 15 3.25 2.10 -0.69
C PHE A 15 4.31 1.18 -0.11
N TYR A 16 4.95 0.39 -0.97
CA TYR A 16 6.01 -0.51 -0.55
C TYR A 16 7.19 -0.41 -1.51
N SER A 17 8.38 -0.77 -1.01
CA SER A 17 9.62 -0.52 -1.73
C SER A 17 9.91 -1.54 -2.81
N GLU A 18 9.54 -2.81 -2.58
CA GLU A 18 9.90 -3.88 -3.49
C GLU A 18 8.99 -5.09 -3.29
N ALA A 19 8.38 -5.55 -4.39
CA ALA A 19 7.60 -6.77 -4.39
C ALA A 19 8.51 -7.96 -4.07
N GLY A 20 8.10 -8.76 -3.08
CA GLY A 20 8.88 -9.93 -2.67
C GLY A 20 9.90 -9.69 -1.57
N SER A 21 10.14 -8.44 -1.15
CA SER A 21 10.97 -8.21 0.05
C SER A 21 10.24 -8.77 1.28
N PRO A 22 10.98 -9.28 2.30
CA PRO A 22 10.35 -9.91 3.45
C PRO A 22 9.32 -9.04 4.16
N THR A 23 9.66 -7.79 4.44
CA THR A 23 8.78 -6.86 5.15
C THR A 23 7.53 -6.52 4.35
N CYS A 24 7.69 -6.23 3.06
CA CYS A 24 6.56 -5.90 2.19
C CYS A 24 5.66 -7.10 1.95
N THR A 25 6.23 -8.29 1.89
CA THR A 25 5.47 -9.54 1.77
C THR A 25 4.60 -9.78 3.00
N ILE A 26 5.16 -9.58 4.20
CA ILE A 26 4.41 -9.74 5.45
C ILE A 26 3.23 -8.77 5.51
N GLU A 27 3.46 -7.51 5.16
CA GLU A 27 2.41 -6.49 5.13
C GLU A 27 1.30 -6.85 4.14
N SER A 28 1.67 -7.20 2.91
CA SER A 28 0.71 -7.57 1.87
C SER A 28 -0.11 -8.80 2.24
N CYS A 29 0.54 -9.81 2.83
CA CYS A 29 -0.16 -11.02 3.28
C CYS A 29 -1.09 -10.73 4.46
N ASN A 30 -0.73 -9.83 5.36
CA ASN A 30 -1.62 -9.41 6.44
C ASN A 30 -2.87 -8.74 5.89
N LEU A 31 -2.74 -7.84 4.93
CA LEU A 31 -3.87 -7.21 4.28
C LEU A 31 -4.72 -8.22 3.50
N ARG A 32 -4.07 -9.17 2.82
CA ARG A 32 -4.76 -10.27 2.12
C ARG A 32 -5.61 -11.09 3.08
N ASP A 33 -5.03 -11.52 4.19
CA ASP A 33 -5.71 -12.40 5.15
C ASP A 33 -6.90 -11.71 5.81
N ASN A 34 -6.92 -10.39 5.83
CA ASN A 34 -7.98 -9.58 6.43
C ASN A 34 -8.82 -8.82 5.40
N TYR A 35 -8.64 -9.13 4.11
CA TYR A 35 -9.29 -8.39 3.03
C TYR A 35 -10.82 -8.43 3.12
N THR A 36 -11.41 -9.59 3.38
CA THR A 36 -12.86 -9.73 3.52
C THR A 36 -13.40 -8.86 4.65
N THR A 37 -12.69 -8.82 5.79
CA THR A 37 -13.06 -7.97 6.92
C THR A 37 -12.96 -6.49 6.57
N LEU A 38 -11.91 -6.11 5.86
CA LEU A 38 -11.75 -4.73 5.38
C LEU A 38 -12.88 -4.34 4.45
N GLN A 39 -13.24 -5.21 3.50
CA GLN A 39 -14.36 -4.96 2.59
C GLN A 39 -15.69 -4.81 3.32
N LYS A 40 -15.95 -5.63 4.34
CA LYS A 40 -17.17 -5.53 5.15
C LYS A 40 -17.26 -4.19 5.89
N ASN A 41 -16.13 -3.57 6.15
CA ASN A 41 -16.06 -2.26 6.78
C ASN A 41 -15.97 -1.11 5.76
N GLY A 42 -16.19 -1.39 4.49
CA GLY A 42 -16.24 -0.39 3.43
C GLY A 42 -14.89 -0.02 2.84
N PHE A 43 -13.83 -0.77 3.14
CA PHE A 43 -12.49 -0.50 2.61
C PHE A 43 -12.18 -1.31 1.37
N GLU A 44 -11.47 -0.70 0.44
CA GLU A 44 -10.78 -1.37 -0.64
C GLU A 44 -9.28 -1.21 -0.44
N VAL A 45 -8.47 -2.03 -1.06
CA VAL A 45 -7.01 -2.03 -0.89
C VAL A 45 -6.32 -1.88 -2.25
N LEU A 46 -5.32 -1.02 -2.31
CA LEU A 46 -4.47 -0.85 -3.49
C LEU A 46 -3.02 -0.72 -3.04
N GLY A 47 -2.15 -1.57 -3.59
CA GLY A 47 -0.71 -1.49 -3.33
C GLY A 47 -0.01 -0.78 -4.48
N VAL A 48 1.00 0.01 -4.16
CA VAL A 48 1.80 0.75 -5.15
C VAL A 48 3.28 0.56 -4.86
N SER A 49 4.05 0.23 -5.90
CA SER A 49 5.51 0.17 -5.82
C SER A 49 6.12 0.58 -7.16
N PRO A 50 7.44 0.88 -7.20
CA PRO A 50 8.11 1.21 -8.46
C PRO A 50 8.45 -0.02 -9.31
N ASP A 51 8.07 -1.21 -8.90
CA ASP A 51 8.28 -2.43 -9.67
C ASP A 51 7.52 -2.40 -11.01
N THR A 52 7.98 -3.19 -11.98
CA THR A 52 7.28 -3.32 -13.26
C THR A 52 5.96 -4.10 -13.10
N GLU A 53 5.09 -3.97 -14.09
CA GLU A 53 3.82 -4.73 -14.11
C GLU A 53 4.06 -6.23 -14.04
N ALA A 54 5.11 -6.73 -14.73
CA ALA A 54 5.45 -8.15 -14.72
C ALA A 54 5.83 -8.64 -13.33
N VAL A 55 6.64 -7.87 -12.59
CA VAL A 55 7.06 -8.18 -11.23
C VAL A 55 5.85 -8.14 -10.28
N GLN A 56 5.00 -7.12 -10.40
CA GLN A 56 3.78 -7.00 -9.60
C GLN A 56 2.83 -8.16 -9.84
N LYS A 57 2.68 -8.58 -11.09
CA LYS A 57 1.81 -9.70 -11.46
C LYS A 57 2.30 -11.01 -10.84
N LYS A 58 3.60 -11.26 -10.85
CA LYS A 58 4.19 -12.43 -10.20
C LYS A 58 3.94 -12.42 -8.70
N PHE A 59 4.10 -11.25 -8.07
CA PHE A 59 3.89 -11.10 -6.64
C PHE A 59 2.42 -11.36 -6.28
N GLU A 60 1.50 -10.75 -7.02
CA GLU A 60 0.06 -10.94 -6.84
C GLU A 60 -0.33 -12.41 -6.95
N THR A 61 0.19 -13.10 -7.98
CA THR A 61 -0.11 -14.50 -8.24
C THR A 61 0.50 -15.42 -7.17
N LYS A 62 1.77 -15.18 -6.81
CA LYS A 62 2.48 -16.00 -5.83
C LYS A 62 1.80 -16.02 -4.47
N TYR A 63 1.34 -14.87 -4.02
CA TYR A 63 0.73 -14.73 -2.69
C TYR A 63 -0.80 -14.67 -2.74
N LYS A 64 -1.39 -14.85 -3.92
CA LYS A 64 -2.86 -14.84 -4.13
C LYS A 64 -3.51 -13.59 -3.53
N LEU A 65 -2.94 -12.43 -3.86
CA LEU A 65 -3.46 -11.16 -3.37
C LEU A 65 -4.79 -10.85 -4.06
N PRO A 66 -5.88 -10.63 -3.30
CA PRO A 66 -7.22 -10.39 -3.87
C PRO A 66 -7.45 -8.95 -4.30
N PHE A 67 -6.49 -8.06 -4.08
CA PHE A 67 -6.57 -6.65 -4.42
C PHE A 67 -5.54 -6.31 -5.50
N SER A 68 -5.73 -5.17 -6.14
CA SER A 68 -4.87 -4.73 -7.24
C SER A 68 -3.54 -4.16 -6.73
N LEU A 69 -2.52 -4.28 -7.57
CA LEU A 69 -1.22 -3.67 -7.36
C LEU A 69 -0.93 -2.75 -8.56
N LEU A 70 -0.47 -1.54 -8.27
CA LEU A 70 -0.16 -0.54 -9.27
C LEU A 70 1.36 -0.42 -9.44
N ALA A 71 1.83 -0.55 -10.68
CA ALA A 71 3.24 -0.41 -11.03
C ALA A 71 3.54 1.05 -11.37
N ASP A 72 4.25 1.76 -10.48
CA ASP A 72 4.60 3.17 -10.68
C ASP A 72 6.07 3.30 -11.11
N THR A 73 6.39 2.77 -12.28
CA THR A 73 7.77 2.71 -12.80
C THR A 73 8.39 4.09 -13.03
N THR A 74 7.57 5.10 -13.26
CA THR A 74 8.03 6.48 -13.47
C THR A 74 8.18 7.26 -12.15
N HIS A 75 7.78 6.69 -11.04
CA HIS A 75 7.77 7.32 -9.71
C HIS A 75 6.86 8.55 -9.61
N GLU A 76 5.93 8.71 -10.53
CA GLU A 76 5.03 9.87 -10.55
C GLU A 76 4.09 9.88 -9.35
N ILE A 77 3.42 8.76 -9.08
CA ILE A 77 2.49 8.64 -7.96
C ILE A 77 3.26 8.70 -6.64
N LEU A 78 4.38 8.00 -6.55
CA LEU A 78 5.24 8.02 -5.37
C LEU A 78 5.67 9.44 -5.01
N THR A 79 6.03 10.23 -6.03
CA THR A 79 6.45 11.62 -5.84
C THR A 79 5.28 12.50 -5.39
N ARG A 80 4.11 12.32 -5.98
CA ARG A 80 2.90 13.08 -5.63
C ARG A 80 2.47 12.86 -4.18
N TYR A 81 2.64 11.65 -3.66
CA TYR A 81 2.30 11.33 -2.28
C TYR A 81 3.46 11.61 -1.31
N GLY A 82 4.59 12.11 -1.80
CA GLY A 82 5.73 12.45 -0.95
C GLY A 82 6.44 11.25 -0.34
N VAL A 83 6.29 10.05 -0.93
CA VAL A 83 6.89 8.82 -0.42
C VAL A 83 8.12 8.37 -1.23
N TRP A 84 8.50 9.11 -2.26
CA TRP A 84 9.72 8.90 -3.01
C TRP A 84 10.74 9.93 -2.55
N ASP A 85 11.74 9.49 -1.78
CA ASP A 85 12.66 10.41 -1.13
C ASP A 85 14.03 9.74 -0.90
N GLN A 86 14.98 10.54 -0.47
CA GLN A 86 16.30 10.04 -0.14
C GLN A 86 16.24 9.17 1.12
N LYS A 87 16.89 8.02 1.04
CA LYS A 87 17.08 7.09 2.15
C LYS A 87 18.58 6.94 2.40
N LYS A 88 18.96 6.69 3.63
CA LYS A 88 20.35 6.46 4.02
C LYS A 88 20.49 5.08 4.62
N LEU A 89 21.40 4.28 4.06
CA LEU A 89 21.68 2.93 4.53
C LEU A 89 23.18 2.67 4.44
N PHE A 90 23.80 2.32 5.56
CA PHE A 90 25.23 2.06 5.64
C PHE A 90 26.10 3.19 5.07
N GLY A 91 25.72 4.44 5.32
CA GLY A 91 26.43 5.60 4.83
C GLY A 91 26.18 5.96 3.36
N ARG A 92 25.37 5.18 2.66
CA ARG A 92 24.98 5.48 1.27
C ARG A 92 23.62 6.18 1.25
N GLU A 93 23.53 7.23 0.43
CA GLU A 93 22.27 7.90 0.15
C GLU A 93 21.74 7.38 -1.18
N TYR A 94 20.45 7.08 -1.23
CA TYR A 94 19.77 6.63 -2.44
C TYR A 94 18.31 7.05 -2.42
N MET A 95 17.70 7.16 -3.59
CA MET A 95 16.27 7.40 -3.70
C MET A 95 15.52 6.09 -3.48
N GLY A 96 14.48 6.14 -2.70
CA GLY A 96 13.67 4.95 -2.41
C GLY A 96 12.30 5.31 -1.89
N VAL A 97 11.49 4.27 -1.66
CA VAL A 97 10.12 4.42 -1.19
C VAL A 97 10.10 4.46 0.33
N LEU A 98 9.46 5.48 0.88
CA LEU A 98 9.12 5.53 2.29
C LEU A 98 7.85 4.71 2.48
N ARG A 99 7.94 3.56 3.13
CA ARG A 99 6.79 2.67 3.34
C ARG A 99 5.72 3.41 4.14
N THR A 100 4.64 3.77 3.47
CA THR A 100 3.59 4.61 4.03
C THR A 100 2.23 4.11 3.55
N THR A 101 1.23 4.14 4.42
CA THR A 101 -0.13 3.82 4.05
C THR A 101 -1.01 5.04 4.26
N PHE A 102 -1.81 5.36 3.26
CA PHE A 102 -2.81 6.43 3.32
C PHE A 102 -4.19 5.80 3.36
N VAL A 103 -5.03 6.26 4.28
CA VAL A 103 -6.43 5.87 4.28
C VAL A 103 -7.24 7.06 3.74
N ILE A 104 -7.90 6.83 2.63
CA ILE A 104 -8.61 7.85 1.85
C ILE A 104 -10.11 7.56 1.94
N ASN A 105 -10.91 8.59 2.25
CA ASN A 105 -12.36 8.42 2.38
C ASN A 105 -13.08 8.41 1.01
N GLU A 106 -14.38 8.24 1.03
CA GLU A 106 -15.22 8.18 -0.18
C GLU A 106 -15.18 9.45 -1.02
N LYS A 107 -14.82 10.58 -0.41
CA LYS A 107 -14.70 11.88 -1.07
C LYS A 107 -13.30 12.13 -1.65
N GLY A 108 -12.39 11.15 -1.49
CA GLY A 108 -11.02 11.28 -1.97
C GLY A 108 -10.10 12.07 -1.03
N ILE A 109 -10.50 12.26 0.22
CA ILE A 109 -9.72 12.99 1.21
C ILE A 109 -8.95 12.02 2.10
N ILE A 110 -7.66 12.31 2.33
CA ILE A 110 -6.82 11.51 3.22
C ILE A 110 -7.24 11.75 4.66
N GLU A 111 -7.68 10.69 5.34
CA GLU A 111 -8.10 10.76 6.74
C GLU A 111 -7.00 10.33 7.71
N LYS A 112 -6.12 9.43 7.29
CA LYS A 112 -5.05 8.93 8.16
C LYS A 112 -3.84 8.52 7.35
N ILE A 113 -2.65 8.70 7.94
CA ILE A 113 -1.37 8.34 7.33
C ILE A 113 -0.59 7.48 8.33
N TYR A 114 -0.16 6.30 7.88
CA TYR A 114 0.69 5.41 8.66
C TYR A 114 2.10 5.44 8.07
N THR A 115 3.01 6.12 8.74
CA THR A 115 4.42 6.23 8.30
C THR A 115 5.27 5.05 8.74
N LYS A 116 4.79 4.28 9.72
CA LYS A 116 5.43 3.07 10.21
C LYS A 116 4.39 1.98 10.39
N PRO A 117 3.85 1.42 9.30
CA PRO A 117 2.81 0.41 9.41
C PRO A 117 3.33 -0.83 10.14
N LYS A 118 2.49 -1.41 10.97
CA LYS A 118 2.80 -2.65 11.69
C LYS A 118 2.62 -3.82 10.73
N ASN A 119 3.69 -4.33 10.16
CA ASN A 119 3.65 -5.31 9.08
C ASN A 119 2.75 -6.52 9.36
N LYS A 120 2.82 -7.07 10.58
CA LYS A 120 2.07 -8.26 10.98
C LYS A 120 0.66 -7.97 11.47
N ALA A 121 0.30 -6.70 11.67
CA ALA A 121 -0.97 -6.31 12.27
C ALA A 121 -1.56 -5.05 11.60
N HIS A 122 -1.17 -4.77 10.36
CA HIS A 122 -1.57 -3.52 9.69
C HIS A 122 -3.09 -3.43 9.49
N ALA A 123 -3.73 -4.52 9.06
CA ALA A 123 -5.18 -4.53 8.91
C ALA A 123 -5.88 -4.25 10.24
N ALA A 124 -5.38 -4.84 11.34
CA ALA A 124 -5.96 -4.64 12.67
C ALA A 124 -5.82 -3.19 13.14
N GLU A 125 -4.66 -2.54 12.90
CA GLU A 125 -4.49 -1.14 13.30
C GLU A 125 -5.39 -0.20 12.49
N ILE A 126 -5.62 -0.47 11.21
CA ILE A 126 -6.54 0.30 10.37
C ILE A 126 -7.99 0.13 10.87
N LEU A 127 -8.42 -1.11 11.07
CA LEU A 127 -9.78 -1.40 11.54
C LEU A 127 -10.05 -0.77 12.92
N ALA A 128 -9.08 -0.83 13.83
CA ALA A 128 -9.22 -0.24 15.16
C ALA A 128 -9.37 1.29 15.09
N ALA A 129 -8.64 1.96 14.20
CA ALA A 129 -8.69 3.41 14.06
C ALA A 129 -10.02 3.91 13.51
N PHE A 130 -10.73 3.09 12.72
CA PHE A 130 -12.00 3.45 12.08
C PHE A 130 -13.20 2.68 12.65
N LYS A 131 -13.00 1.99 13.75
CA LYS A 131 -14.07 1.27 14.44
C LYS A 131 -15.05 2.29 15.05
N ARG A 132 -16.32 2.08 14.80
CA ARG A 132 -17.41 2.90 15.33
C ARG A 132 -18.21 2.13 16.38
#